data_141742a08aaaf687f1ee135e3c7d71e0
#
_entry.id   141742a08aaaf687f1ee135e3c7d71e0
#
_cell.length_a   1.000
_cell.length_b   1.000
_cell.length_c   1.000
_cell.angle_alpha   90.00
_cell.angle_beta   90.00
_cell.angle_gamma   90.00
#
_symmetry.space_group_name_H-M   'P 1'
#
loop_
_entity.id
_entity.type
_entity.pdbx_description
1 polymer ?
#
loop_
_entity_poly.entity_id
_entity_poly.type
_entity_poly.pdbx_seq_one_letter_code
_entity_poly.pdbx_strand_id
1 'polypeptide(L)' 'MKGVVVRIIGPVLDIKFPAGHVPAIHNLIYIRDKERAVAAEVTQNMGDVARCVALEA' A
#
# COMPACT_ATOMS: atom_id res chain seq x y z
N MET A 1 5.92 2.99 -10.22
CA MET A 1 5.43 1.60 -10.31
C MET A 1 4.11 1.47 -9.61
N LYS A 2 3.14 0.84 -10.24
CA LYS A 2 1.78 0.74 -9.69
C LYS A 2 1.54 -0.62 -9.07
N GLY A 3 0.93 -0.60 -7.88
CA GLY A 3 0.45 -1.80 -7.25
C GLY A 3 -1.06 -1.90 -7.35
N VAL A 4 -1.59 -3.03 -6.92
CA VAL A 4 -3.03 -3.30 -6.91
C VAL A 4 -3.45 -3.63 -5.49
N VAL A 5 -4.46 -2.93 -4.98
CA VAL A 5 -5.01 -3.22 -3.65
C VAL A 5 -5.74 -4.56 -3.73
N VAL A 6 -5.31 -5.51 -2.91
CA VAL A 6 -5.89 -6.86 -2.90
C VAL A 6 -6.70 -7.16 -1.65
N ARG A 7 -6.56 -6.34 -0.60
CA ARG A 7 -7.29 -6.56 0.64
C ARG A 7 -7.36 -5.26 1.43
N ILE A 8 -8.52 -5.00 2.04
CA ILE A 8 -8.74 -3.83 2.90
C ILE A 8 -9.43 -4.30 4.17
N ILE A 9 -8.83 -4.02 5.32
CA ILE A 9 -9.45 -4.29 6.62
C ILE A 9 -9.25 -3.05 7.48
N GLY A 10 -10.31 -2.26 7.67
CA GLY A 10 -10.20 -1.00 8.39
C GLY A 10 -9.16 -0.10 7.73
N PRO A 11 -8.18 0.41 8.48
CA PRO A 11 -7.14 1.25 7.91
C PRO A 11 -6.00 0.47 7.27
N VAL A 12 -6.05 -0.87 7.30
CA VAL A 12 -4.98 -1.72 6.79
C VAL A 12 -5.27 -2.11 5.36
N LEU A 13 -4.27 -1.95 4.50
CA LEU A 13 -4.37 -2.26 3.08
C LEU A 13 -3.24 -3.19 2.69
N ASP A 14 -3.57 -4.25 1.96
CA ASP A 14 -2.55 -5.10 1.35
C ASP A 14 -2.51 -4.79 -0.15
N ILE A 15 -1.33 -4.48 -0.64
CA ILE A 15 -1.13 -4.03 -2.01
C ILE A 15 -0.10 -4.91 -2.67
N LYS A 16 -0.49 -5.52 -3.78
CA LYS A 16 0.40 -6.38 -4.56
C LYS A 16 1.14 -5.55 -5.59
N PHE A 17 2.45 -5.74 -5.67
CA PHE A 17 3.33 -5.06 -6.61
C PHE A 17 3.97 -6.08 -7.53
N PRO A 18 4.44 -5.65 -8.70
CA PRO A 18 5.27 -6.51 -9.54
C PRO A 18 6.51 -7.00 -8.77
N ALA A 19 6.95 -8.20 -9.08
CA ALA A 19 8.11 -8.79 -8.41
C ALA A 19 9.32 -7.86 -8.49
N GLY A 20 9.99 -7.68 -7.35
CA GLY A 20 11.16 -6.81 -7.27
C GLY A 20 10.85 -5.33 -7.13
N HIS A 21 9.56 -4.96 -7.07
CA HIS A 21 9.16 -3.55 -6.98
C HIS A 21 8.35 -3.25 -5.73
N VAL A 22 8.45 -4.08 -4.70
CA VAL A 22 7.73 -3.86 -3.46
C VAL A 22 8.40 -2.75 -2.66
N PRO A 23 7.67 -1.71 -2.24
CA PRO A 23 8.27 -0.63 -1.47
C PRO A 23 8.78 -1.11 -0.12
N ALA A 24 9.80 -0.45 0.38
CA ALA A 24 10.42 -0.80 1.67
C ALA A 24 9.52 -0.37 2.83
N ILE A 25 9.70 -1.03 3.97
CA ILE A 25 9.03 -0.65 5.21
C ILE A 25 9.35 0.81 5.53
N HIS A 26 8.36 1.53 6.00
CA HIS A 26 8.36 2.96 6.31
C HIS A 26 8.23 3.87 5.10
N ASN A 27 8.28 3.36 3.89
CA ASN A 27 8.01 4.20 2.72
C ASN A 27 6.56 4.66 2.75
N LEU A 28 6.35 5.88 2.27
CA LEU A 28 5.02 6.40 2.03
C LEU A 28 4.60 6.03 0.62
N ILE A 29 3.37 5.58 0.48
CA ILE A 29 2.76 5.34 -0.83
C ILE A 29 1.44 6.10 -0.90
N TYR A 30 0.97 6.33 -2.12
CA TYR A 30 -0.27 7.03 -2.33
C TYR A 30 -1.23 6.13 -3.07
N ILE A 31 -2.43 5.96 -2.49
CA ILE A 31 -3.47 5.14 -3.07
C ILE A 31 -4.47 6.09 -3.71
N ARG A 32 -4.64 5.94 -5.01
CA ARG A 32 -5.57 6.80 -5.73
C ARG A 32 -6.96 6.16 -5.73
N ASP A 33 -7.93 6.94 -5.30
CA ASP A 33 -9.34 6.55 -5.31
C ASP A 33 -10.12 7.68 -5.96
N LYS A 34 -10.47 7.52 -7.22
CA LYS A 34 -11.13 8.54 -8.03
C LYS A 34 -10.28 9.81 -8.05
N GLU A 35 -10.75 10.88 -7.43
CA GLU A 35 -10.03 12.15 -7.40
C GLU A 35 -9.22 12.36 -6.14
N ARG A 36 -9.19 11.36 -5.27
CA ARG A 36 -8.48 11.46 -4.00
C ARG A 36 -7.22 10.63 -4.03
N ALA A 37 -6.22 11.10 -3.30
CA ALA A 37 -5.04 10.32 -3.01
C ALA A 37 -4.94 10.17 -1.51
N VAL A 38 -4.83 8.94 -1.04
CA VAL A 38 -4.71 8.63 0.37
C VAL A 38 -3.30 8.15 0.65
N ALA A 39 -2.63 8.79 1.59
CA ALA A 39 -1.28 8.40 1.97
C ALA A 39 -1.33 7.18 2.89
N ALA A 40 -0.42 6.26 2.70
CA ALA A 40 -0.28 5.09 3.56
C ALA A 40 1.19 4.80 3.77
N GLU A 41 1.49 4.21 4.92
CA GLU A 41 2.86 3.83 5.27
C GLU A 41 3.00 2.31 5.21
N VAL A 42 4.06 1.84 4.57
CA VAL A 42 4.36 0.41 4.50
C VAL A 42 4.84 -0.07 5.86
N THR A 43 4.15 -1.06 6.42
CA THR A 43 4.49 -1.60 7.74
C THR A 43 5.07 -3.01 7.67
N GLN A 44 4.82 -3.74 6.60
CA GLN A 44 5.30 -5.12 6.48
C GLN A 44 5.44 -5.50 5.01
N ASN A 45 6.50 -6.23 4.71
CA ASN A 45 6.75 -6.81 3.40
C ASN A 45 6.42 -8.30 3.44
N MET A 46 5.57 -8.76 2.52
CA MET A 46 5.15 -10.14 2.47
C MET A 46 5.32 -10.68 1.04
N GLY A 47 6.58 -10.80 0.62
CA GLY A 47 6.87 -11.23 -0.74
C GLY A 47 6.59 -10.10 -1.73
N ASP A 48 5.63 -10.27 -2.62
CA ASP A 48 5.24 -9.23 -3.57
C ASP A 48 4.06 -8.39 -3.08
N VAL A 49 3.66 -8.56 -1.83
CA VAL A 49 2.58 -7.80 -1.21
C VAL A 49 3.15 -6.94 -0.09
N ALA A 50 2.78 -5.67 -0.07
CA ALA A 50 3.11 -4.75 1.01
C ALA A 50 1.86 -4.52 1.86
N ARG A 51 2.00 -4.71 3.17
CA ARG A 51 0.95 -4.33 4.12
C ARG A 51 1.17 -2.90 4.54
N CYS A 52 0.14 -2.09 4.42
CA CYS A 52 0.22 -0.66 4.64
C CYS A 52 -0.88 -0.20 5.59
N VAL A 53 -0.64 0.91 6.25
CA VAL A 53 -1.64 1.53 7.12
C VAL A 53 -1.94 2.91 6.57
N ALA A 54 -3.22 3.19 6.33
CA ALA A 54 -3.65 4.50 5.86
C ALA A 54 -3.39 5.54 6.95
N LEU A 55 -2.84 6.68 6.56
CA LEU A 55 -2.50 7.74 7.51
C LEU A 55 -3.61 8.74 7.70
N GLU A 56 -4.68 8.63 6.95
CA GLU A 56 -5.84 9.50 7.12
C GLU A 56 -7.13 8.72 6.94
N ALA A 57 -8.19 9.24 7.54
CA ALA A 57 -9.49 8.58 7.50
C ALA A 57 -10.17 8.73 6.13
#